data_77530e038750f736aa4f36968be9d3cd
#
_entry.id   77530e038750f736aa4f36968be9d3cd
#
_cell.length_a   1.000
_cell.length_b   1.000
_cell.length_c   1.000
_cell.angle_alpha   90.00
_cell.angle_beta   90.00
_cell.angle_gamma   90.00
#
_symmetry.space_group_name_H-M   'P 1'
#
loop_
_entity.id
_entity.type
_entity.pdbx_description
1 polymer ?
#
loop_
_entity_poly.entity_id
_entity_poly.type
_entity_poly.pdbx_seq_one_letter_code
_entity_poly.pdbx_strand_id
1 'polypeptide(L)'
;MPTAITPSNSDPALATYDSPIGSLTLAARGGALIGLWGAGQRFFGSPYGIDEAVAASAQSVSSLDGCGRDAGLGRDEDAAALAAAASWLDDYFAWRVPSPARVPLSPMGSEFQLRVWEAMSAIPYGHTMTYGQLASRLREAGIAASARAVGGAVARNPLLLIRPCHRVVASTGPGGYAGGATLKRWLLEREAATASSLSRVRPAPDLP
;
A
#
# COMPACT_ATOMS: atom_id res chain seq x y z
N MET A 1 18.43 4.00 -23.24
CA MET A 1 18.28 5.26 -22.50
C MET A 1 16.88 5.26 -21.95
N PRO A 2 16.64 5.07 -20.64
CA PRO A 2 15.30 5.22 -20.08
C PRO A 2 14.95 6.71 -20.07
N THR A 3 13.84 7.05 -20.68
CA THR A 3 13.28 8.41 -20.72
C THR A 3 12.92 8.80 -19.28
N ALA A 4 13.57 9.82 -18.76
CA ALA A 4 13.20 10.41 -17.48
C ALA A 4 11.77 10.98 -17.59
N ILE A 5 10.85 10.39 -16.87
CA ILE A 5 9.48 10.89 -16.74
C ILE A 5 9.58 12.18 -15.90
N THR A 6 9.47 13.31 -16.55
CA THR A 6 9.37 14.62 -15.88
C THR A 6 8.05 14.61 -15.09
N PRO A 7 8.05 14.85 -13.76
CA PRO A 7 6.81 14.90 -12.99
C PRO A 7 5.97 16.08 -13.51
N SER A 8 4.80 15.77 -14.07
CA SER A 8 3.84 16.81 -14.45
C SER A 8 3.33 17.48 -13.17
N ASN A 9 3.37 18.80 -13.12
CA ASN A 9 3.00 19.64 -11.97
C ASN A 9 1.47 19.82 -11.85
N SER A 10 0.69 18.78 -12.18
CA SER A 10 -0.76 18.76 -12.02
C SER A 10 -1.11 18.21 -10.63
N ASP A 11 -2.18 18.73 -10.03
CA ASP A 11 -2.74 18.20 -8.79
C ASP A 11 -3.07 16.72 -8.96
N PRO A 12 -2.87 15.88 -7.92
CA PRO A 12 -3.20 14.47 -7.99
C PRO A 12 -4.71 14.26 -8.11
N ALA A 13 -5.13 13.28 -8.92
CA ALA A 13 -6.49 12.80 -8.92
C ALA A 13 -6.75 12.05 -7.60
N LEU A 14 -7.88 12.35 -6.95
CA LEU A 14 -8.26 11.78 -5.66
C LEU A 14 -9.56 10.98 -5.80
N ALA A 15 -9.65 9.88 -5.08
CA ALA A 15 -10.87 9.11 -4.92
C ALA A 15 -10.97 8.53 -3.50
N THR A 16 -12.18 8.24 -3.06
CA THR A 16 -12.44 7.50 -1.82
C THR A 16 -12.86 6.06 -2.12
N TYR A 17 -12.53 5.15 -1.21
CA TYR A 17 -12.91 3.75 -1.28
C TYR A 17 -13.43 3.29 0.09
N ASP A 18 -14.66 2.81 0.14
CA ASP A 18 -15.27 2.29 1.36
C ASP A 18 -14.83 0.86 1.60
N SER A 19 -14.16 0.61 2.71
CA SER A 19 -13.59 -0.69 3.04
C SER A 19 -14.05 -1.20 4.40
N PRO A 20 -13.87 -2.51 4.69
CA PRO A 20 -14.12 -3.09 6.02
C PRO A 20 -13.30 -2.45 7.15
N ILE A 21 -12.27 -1.69 6.83
CA ILE A 21 -11.42 -1.00 7.81
C ILE A 21 -11.66 0.52 7.86
N GLY A 22 -12.75 0.97 7.25
CA GLY A 22 -13.13 2.39 7.12
C GLY A 22 -12.81 2.96 5.74
N SER A 23 -13.11 4.24 5.57
CA SER A 23 -12.86 4.92 4.30
C SER A 23 -11.37 5.08 4.04
N LEU A 24 -10.95 4.75 2.83
CA LEU A 24 -9.59 4.92 2.33
C LEU A 24 -9.56 6.01 1.27
N THR A 25 -8.52 6.82 1.27
CA THR A 25 -8.25 7.82 0.23
C THR A 25 -7.17 7.29 -0.71
N LEU A 26 -7.47 7.32 -2.00
CA LEU A 26 -6.55 6.99 -3.08
C LEU A 26 -6.12 8.27 -3.78
N ALA A 27 -4.84 8.34 -4.15
CA ALA A 27 -4.30 9.44 -4.95
C ALA A 27 -3.47 8.90 -6.10
N ALA A 28 -3.73 9.38 -7.32
CA ALA A 28 -2.97 9.03 -8.51
C ALA A 28 -2.43 10.26 -9.21
N ARG A 29 -1.28 10.11 -9.88
CA ARG A 29 -0.67 11.13 -10.70
C ARG A 29 0.24 10.51 -11.76
N GLY A 30 0.09 10.93 -13.02
CA GLY A 30 0.88 10.41 -14.13
C GLY A 30 0.67 8.92 -14.38
N GLY A 31 -0.57 8.45 -14.26
CA GLY A 31 -0.94 7.06 -14.49
C GLY A 31 -0.51 6.08 -13.39
N ALA A 32 -0.09 6.56 -12.22
CA ALA A 32 0.35 5.69 -11.14
C ALA A 32 -0.23 6.13 -9.79
N LEU A 33 -0.50 5.16 -8.92
CA LEU A 33 -0.91 5.40 -7.54
C LEU A 33 0.29 5.95 -6.75
N ILE A 34 0.10 7.13 -6.18
CA ILE A 34 1.10 7.80 -5.34
C ILE A 34 0.78 7.68 -3.87
N GLY A 35 -0.50 7.44 -3.52
CA GLY A 35 -0.95 7.33 -2.14
C GLY A 35 -2.20 6.50 -1.95
N LEU A 36 -2.27 5.86 -0.79
CA LEU A 36 -3.41 5.12 -0.26
C LEU A 36 -3.36 5.23 1.26
N TRP A 37 -4.28 5.95 1.87
CA TRP A 37 -4.30 6.23 3.30
C TRP A 37 -5.65 5.94 3.92
N GLY A 38 -5.66 5.56 5.20
CA GLY A 38 -6.86 5.52 6.03
C GLY A 38 -7.12 6.87 6.68
N ALA A 39 -8.37 7.18 7.00
CA ALA A 39 -8.76 8.36 7.74
C ALA A 39 -8.04 8.44 9.10
N GLY A 40 -7.59 9.61 9.50
CA GLY A 40 -6.82 9.84 10.73
C GLY A 40 -5.42 9.23 10.74
N GLN A 41 -4.94 8.71 9.62
CA GLN A 41 -3.61 8.10 9.54
C GLN A 41 -2.53 9.14 9.79
N ARG A 42 -1.59 8.82 10.69
CA ARG A 42 -0.38 9.63 10.83
C ARG A 42 0.36 9.72 9.51
N PHE A 43 0.77 10.92 9.10
CA PHE A 43 1.37 11.24 7.80
C PHE A 43 0.42 11.08 6.60
N PHE A 44 -0.90 11.20 6.83
CA PHE A 44 -1.88 11.29 5.74
C PHE A 44 -1.44 12.32 4.71
N GLY A 45 -1.58 12.00 3.43
CA GLY A 45 -1.29 12.91 2.31
C GLY A 45 0.17 13.35 2.14
N SER A 46 1.07 12.96 3.07
CA SER A 46 2.49 13.31 3.01
C SER A 46 3.24 12.35 2.06
N PRO A 47 4.19 12.84 1.26
CA PRO A 47 4.70 14.23 1.15
C PRO A 47 3.98 15.10 0.11
N TYR A 48 2.81 14.73 -0.35
CA TYR A 48 2.13 15.34 -1.50
C TYR A 48 1.33 16.61 -1.14
N GLY A 49 1.25 16.97 0.14
CA GLY A 49 0.46 18.11 0.61
C GLY A 49 -1.05 17.92 0.49
N ILE A 50 -1.50 16.66 0.42
CA ILE A 50 -2.94 16.35 0.36
C ILE A 50 -3.53 16.50 1.76
N ASP A 51 -4.51 17.40 1.88
CA ASP A 51 -5.27 17.61 3.11
C ASP A 51 -6.40 16.58 3.23
N GLU A 52 -6.62 16.07 4.45
CA GLU A 52 -7.66 15.07 4.71
C GLU A 52 -9.07 15.62 4.45
N ALA A 53 -9.31 16.90 4.71
CA ALA A 53 -10.59 17.54 4.42
C ALA A 53 -10.86 17.65 2.91
N VAL A 54 -9.84 17.93 2.12
CA VAL A 54 -9.92 17.93 0.65
C VAL A 54 -10.17 16.51 0.14
N ALA A 55 -9.45 15.54 0.69
CA ALA A 55 -9.60 14.13 0.32
C ALA A 55 -10.99 13.58 0.65
N ALA A 56 -11.60 14.01 1.76
CA ALA A 56 -12.95 13.60 2.15
C ALA A 56 -14.05 14.06 1.19
N SER A 57 -13.79 15.09 0.38
CA SER A 57 -14.72 15.58 -0.66
C SER A 57 -14.54 14.88 -2.02
N ALA A 58 -13.55 13.98 -2.15
CA ALA A 58 -13.32 13.25 -3.38
C ALA A 58 -14.45 12.25 -3.68
N GLN A 59 -14.67 11.97 -4.96
CA GLN A 59 -15.70 11.01 -5.38
C GLN A 59 -15.33 9.58 -4.98
N SER A 60 -16.36 8.76 -4.68
CA SER A 60 -16.15 7.33 -4.43
C SER A 60 -15.76 6.61 -5.73
N VAL A 61 -14.79 5.68 -5.64
CA VAL A 61 -14.34 4.90 -6.79
C VAL A 61 -15.46 4.04 -7.39
N SER A 62 -16.39 3.54 -6.57
CA SER A 62 -17.58 2.82 -7.03
C SER A 62 -18.49 3.64 -7.95
N SER A 63 -18.36 4.98 -7.94
CA SER A 63 -19.06 5.88 -8.84
C SER A 63 -18.33 6.09 -10.16
N LEU A 64 -17.09 5.59 -10.31
CA LEU A 64 -16.27 5.77 -11.52
C LEU A 64 -16.58 4.76 -12.63
N ASP A 65 -17.22 3.63 -12.29
CA ASP A 65 -17.54 2.54 -13.25
C ASP A 65 -18.57 2.92 -14.33
N GLY A 66 -19.12 4.15 -14.30
CA GLY A 66 -20.12 4.60 -15.27
C GLY A 66 -19.93 6.03 -15.77
N CYS A 67 -18.91 6.75 -15.32
CA CYS A 67 -18.76 8.15 -15.66
C CYS A 67 -17.98 8.32 -16.96
N GLY A 68 -18.71 8.66 -18.02
CA GLY A 68 -18.13 9.18 -19.25
C GLY A 68 -17.29 10.42 -18.97
N ARG A 69 -16.31 10.61 -19.75
CA ARG A 69 -15.19 11.55 -19.96
C ARG A 69 -15.28 13.02 -19.43
N ASP A 70 -16.28 13.39 -18.63
CA ASP A 70 -16.56 14.78 -18.26
C ASP A 70 -16.50 15.12 -16.75
N ALA A 71 -16.14 14.21 -15.88
CA ALA A 71 -16.05 14.48 -14.46
C ALA A 71 -14.59 14.69 -14.06
N GLY A 72 -14.06 15.90 -14.15
CA GLY A 72 -12.96 16.54 -13.38
C GLY A 72 -11.88 15.67 -12.70
N LEU A 73 -11.87 14.37 -12.93
CA LEU A 73 -10.82 13.46 -12.60
C LEU A 73 -9.71 13.68 -13.62
N GLY A 74 -8.51 13.95 -13.13
CA GLY A 74 -7.33 14.13 -13.96
C GLY A 74 -7.28 13.14 -15.12
N ARG A 75 -6.28 13.22 -15.97
CA ARG A 75 -6.11 12.45 -17.21
C ARG A 75 -6.64 11.01 -17.09
N ASP A 76 -7.18 10.46 -18.17
CA ASP A 76 -7.70 9.07 -18.25
C ASP A 76 -6.77 8.02 -17.60
N GLU A 77 -5.46 8.24 -17.65
CA GLU A 77 -4.44 7.38 -17.03
C GLU A 77 -4.47 7.38 -15.49
N ASP A 78 -4.78 8.52 -14.84
CA ASP A 78 -4.89 8.61 -13.38
C ASP A 78 -6.18 7.93 -12.89
N ALA A 79 -7.28 8.09 -13.63
CA ALA A 79 -8.52 7.37 -13.37
C ALA A 79 -8.32 5.85 -13.49
N ALA A 80 -7.58 5.39 -14.51
CA ALA A 80 -7.24 3.98 -14.67
C ALA A 80 -6.39 3.45 -13.50
N ALA A 81 -5.43 4.24 -12.98
CA ALA A 81 -4.64 3.86 -11.81
C ALA A 81 -5.48 3.77 -10.54
N LEU A 82 -6.43 4.69 -10.33
CA LEU A 82 -7.38 4.65 -9.21
C LEU A 82 -8.29 3.42 -9.31
N ALA A 83 -8.83 3.11 -10.49
CA ALA A 83 -9.66 1.93 -10.72
C ALA A 83 -8.89 0.62 -10.50
N ALA A 84 -7.63 0.54 -10.95
CA ALA A 84 -6.77 -0.61 -10.70
C ALA A 84 -6.50 -0.82 -9.20
N ALA A 85 -6.30 0.26 -8.45
CA ALA A 85 -6.12 0.19 -7.00
C ALA A 85 -7.40 -0.25 -6.29
N ALA A 86 -8.57 0.24 -6.71
CA ALA A 86 -9.86 -0.18 -6.16
C ALA A 86 -10.12 -1.67 -6.41
N SER A 87 -9.94 -2.13 -7.64
CA SER A 87 -10.07 -3.55 -7.98
C SER A 87 -9.09 -4.44 -7.19
N TRP A 88 -7.88 -3.94 -6.92
CA TRP A 88 -6.94 -4.61 -6.05
C TRP A 88 -7.44 -4.69 -4.60
N LEU A 89 -8.04 -3.63 -4.09
CA LEU A 89 -8.63 -3.60 -2.74
C LEU A 89 -9.83 -4.54 -2.62
N ASP A 90 -10.69 -4.63 -3.64
CA ASP A 90 -11.80 -5.59 -3.70
C ASP A 90 -11.28 -7.02 -3.58
N ASP A 91 -10.24 -7.36 -4.34
CA ASP A 91 -9.60 -8.67 -4.25
C ASP A 91 -8.94 -8.90 -2.91
N TYR A 92 -8.27 -7.88 -2.34
CA TYR A 92 -7.61 -7.98 -1.05
C TYR A 92 -8.60 -8.25 0.09
N PHE A 93 -9.69 -7.49 0.16
CA PHE A 93 -10.71 -7.65 1.20
C PHE A 93 -11.61 -8.88 0.97
N ALA A 94 -11.66 -9.40 -0.25
CA ALA A 94 -12.24 -10.71 -0.54
C ALA A 94 -11.25 -11.87 -0.28
N TRP A 95 -10.06 -11.59 0.29
CA TRP A 95 -9.02 -12.55 0.65
C TRP A 95 -8.47 -13.37 -0.53
N ARG A 96 -8.49 -12.80 -1.74
CA ARG A 96 -8.01 -13.44 -2.97
C ARG A 96 -6.50 -13.28 -3.21
N VAL A 97 -5.77 -12.65 -2.30
CA VAL A 97 -4.30 -12.48 -2.35
C VAL A 97 -3.82 -11.87 -3.68
N PRO A 98 -4.29 -10.66 -4.04
CA PRO A 98 -3.93 -10.05 -5.31
C PRO A 98 -2.45 -9.67 -5.35
N SER A 99 -1.83 -9.81 -6.54
CA SER A 99 -0.46 -9.34 -6.76
C SER A 99 -0.39 -7.82 -6.72
N PRO A 100 0.51 -7.21 -5.94
CA PRO A 100 0.74 -5.77 -5.96
C PRO A 100 1.17 -5.22 -7.33
N ALA A 101 1.74 -6.07 -8.20
CA ALA A 101 2.16 -5.69 -9.55
C ALA A 101 1.01 -5.29 -10.47
N ARG A 102 -0.25 -5.55 -10.09
CA ARG A 102 -1.44 -5.13 -10.83
C ARG A 102 -1.72 -3.63 -10.74
N VAL A 103 -1.09 -2.94 -9.79
CA VAL A 103 -1.29 -1.50 -9.57
C VAL A 103 0.01 -0.77 -9.90
N PRO A 104 0.00 0.16 -10.86
CA PRO A 104 1.15 1.03 -11.11
C PRO A 104 1.41 1.90 -9.87
N LEU A 105 2.63 1.87 -9.33
CA LEU A 105 2.98 2.56 -8.09
C LEU A 105 4.11 3.56 -8.33
N SER A 106 3.95 4.80 -7.87
CA SER A 106 4.98 5.84 -7.93
C SER A 106 5.04 6.68 -6.64
N PRO A 107 5.33 6.07 -5.48
CA PRO A 107 5.40 6.81 -4.22
C PRO A 107 6.63 7.69 -4.16
N MET A 108 6.48 8.90 -3.62
CA MET A 108 7.59 9.79 -3.31
C MET A 108 8.13 9.50 -1.89
N GLY A 109 9.45 9.54 -1.77
CA GLY A 109 10.14 9.35 -0.50
C GLY A 109 11.64 9.57 -0.66
N SER A 110 12.38 9.64 0.45
CA SER A 110 13.84 9.60 0.38
C SER A 110 14.31 8.26 -0.18
N GLU A 111 15.53 8.22 -0.70
CA GLU A 111 16.12 6.97 -1.20
C GLU A 111 16.04 5.84 -0.16
N PHE A 112 16.37 6.14 1.09
CA PHE A 112 16.24 5.18 2.19
C PHE A 112 14.80 4.67 2.38
N GLN A 113 13.80 5.57 2.33
CA GLN A 113 12.39 5.18 2.44
C GLN A 113 11.97 4.26 1.29
N LEU A 114 12.33 4.61 0.07
CA LEU A 114 12.02 3.79 -1.12
C LEU A 114 12.62 2.38 -1.00
N ARG A 115 13.87 2.27 -0.55
CA ARG A 115 14.53 0.97 -0.31
C ARG A 115 13.85 0.15 0.79
N VAL A 116 13.44 0.80 1.90
CA VAL A 116 12.69 0.14 2.97
C VAL A 116 11.33 -0.36 2.46
N TRP A 117 10.60 0.45 1.70
CA TRP A 117 9.29 0.08 1.17
C TRP A 117 9.37 -1.03 0.13
N GLU A 118 10.42 -1.06 -0.69
CA GLU A 118 10.70 -2.14 -1.62
C GLU A 118 10.98 -3.45 -0.86
N ALA A 119 11.91 -3.42 0.10
CA ALA A 119 12.25 -4.59 0.91
C ALA A 119 11.05 -5.12 1.71
N MET A 120 10.17 -4.24 2.21
CA MET A 120 8.94 -4.59 2.90
C MET A 120 7.93 -5.27 1.95
N SER A 121 7.87 -4.85 0.68
CA SER A 121 6.98 -5.45 -0.32
C SER A 121 7.32 -6.91 -0.63
N ALA A 122 8.53 -7.34 -0.32
CA ALA A 122 8.96 -8.74 -0.46
C ALA A 122 8.51 -9.66 0.70
N ILE A 123 7.83 -9.13 1.73
CA ILE A 123 7.26 -9.95 2.82
C ILE A 123 6.02 -10.66 2.29
N PRO A 124 5.99 -12.01 2.23
CA PRO A 124 4.87 -12.73 1.67
C PRO A 124 3.57 -12.50 2.45
N TYR A 125 2.45 -12.70 1.78
CA TYR A 125 1.12 -12.69 2.38
C TYR A 125 1.02 -13.73 3.52
N GLY A 126 0.45 -13.32 4.65
CA GLY A 126 0.35 -14.17 5.85
C GLY A 126 1.63 -14.35 6.64
N HIS A 127 2.74 -13.70 6.25
CA HIS A 127 4.01 -13.75 6.96
C HIS A 127 4.37 -12.39 7.56
N THR A 128 5.24 -12.41 8.54
CA THR A 128 5.73 -11.20 9.20
C THR A 128 7.26 -11.15 9.21
N MET A 129 7.80 -9.95 9.33
CA MET A 129 9.22 -9.70 9.52
C MET A 129 9.40 -8.65 10.60
N THR A 130 10.35 -8.82 11.51
CA THR A 130 10.63 -7.79 12.51
C THR A 130 11.38 -6.60 11.90
N TYR A 131 11.26 -5.42 12.54
CA TYR A 131 12.06 -4.24 12.13
C TYR A 131 13.57 -4.55 12.12
N GLY A 132 14.04 -5.41 13.05
CA GLY A 132 15.44 -5.84 13.11
C GLY A 132 15.84 -6.71 11.92
N GLN A 133 15.01 -7.69 11.56
CA GLN A 133 15.23 -8.57 10.40
C GLN A 133 15.22 -7.76 9.09
N LEU A 134 14.27 -6.82 8.94
CA LEU A 134 14.22 -5.95 7.76
C LEU A 134 15.47 -5.06 7.67
N ALA A 135 15.95 -4.53 8.82
CA ALA A 135 17.20 -3.77 8.88
C ALA A 135 18.42 -4.65 8.51
N SER A 136 18.46 -5.92 8.94
CA SER A 136 19.53 -6.85 8.55
C SER A 136 19.55 -7.10 7.04
N ARG A 137 18.38 -7.35 6.46
CA ARG A 137 18.23 -7.55 5.02
C ARG A 137 18.70 -6.35 4.19
N LEU A 138 18.42 -5.13 4.68
CA LEU A 138 18.91 -3.91 4.03
C LEU A 138 20.44 -3.78 4.13
N ARG A 139 21.05 -4.13 5.28
CA ARG A 139 22.51 -4.12 5.43
C ARG A 139 23.19 -5.15 4.55
N GLU A 140 22.62 -6.33 4.38
CA GLU A 140 23.10 -7.35 3.43
C GLU A 140 23.07 -6.85 1.99
N ALA A 141 22.14 -5.96 1.66
CA ALA A 141 22.07 -5.26 0.37
C ALA A 141 22.97 -3.99 0.30
N GLY A 142 23.86 -3.77 1.27
CA GLY A 142 24.78 -2.62 1.30
C GLY A 142 24.16 -1.30 1.78
N ILE A 143 22.94 -1.33 2.35
CA ILE A 143 22.24 -0.13 2.81
C ILE A 143 22.37 -0.02 4.33
N ALA A 144 22.98 1.07 4.82
CA ALA A 144 23.07 1.34 6.26
C ALA A 144 21.68 1.47 6.89
N ALA A 145 21.31 0.56 7.79
CA ALA A 145 19.98 0.53 8.39
C ALA A 145 20.03 0.08 9.86
N SER A 146 19.22 0.73 10.70
CA SER A 146 18.90 0.29 12.06
C SER A 146 17.40 0.00 12.16
N ALA A 147 16.98 -0.83 13.11
CA ALA A 147 15.57 -1.11 13.36
C ALA A 147 14.75 0.17 13.61
N ARG A 148 15.33 1.17 14.28
CA ARG A 148 14.70 2.46 14.54
C ARG A 148 14.49 3.27 13.26
N ALA A 149 15.52 3.36 12.39
CA ALA A 149 15.42 4.05 11.10
C ALA A 149 14.40 3.38 10.18
N VAL A 150 14.41 2.04 10.11
CA VAL A 150 13.42 1.24 9.40
C VAL A 150 12.02 1.51 9.92
N GLY A 151 11.81 1.53 11.25
CA GLY A 151 10.52 1.85 11.84
C GLY A 151 10.01 3.23 11.44
N GLY A 152 10.89 4.24 11.39
CA GLY A 152 10.57 5.58 10.91
C GLY A 152 10.14 5.62 9.43
N ALA A 153 10.80 4.84 8.57
CA ALA A 153 10.46 4.72 7.16
C ALA A 153 9.13 3.96 6.94
N VAL A 154 8.95 2.83 7.65
CA VAL A 154 7.71 2.03 7.61
C VAL A 154 6.50 2.85 8.04
N ALA A 155 6.63 3.69 9.07
CA ALA A 155 5.54 4.56 9.54
C ALA A 155 5.11 5.62 8.50
N ARG A 156 5.99 5.98 7.58
CA ARG A 156 5.73 6.96 6.51
C ARG A 156 5.32 6.31 5.18
N ASN A 157 5.02 5.01 5.17
CA ASN A 157 4.53 4.34 3.97
C ASN A 157 3.27 5.03 3.45
N PRO A 158 3.28 5.58 2.22
CA PRO A 158 2.12 6.25 1.65
C PRO A 158 1.13 5.28 0.98
N LEU A 159 1.46 3.99 0.89
CA LEU A 159 0.69 2.98 0.15
C LEU A 159 0.22 1.87 1.10
N LEU A 160 -0.76 2.20 1.95
CA LEU A 160 -1.35 1.29 2.92
C LEU A 160 -1.80 -0.02 2.24
N LEU A 161 -1.61 -1.17 2.86
CA LEU A 161 -1.97 -2.50 2.36
C LEU A 161 -1.17 -2.98 1.14
N ILE A 162 -1.12 -2.22 0.05
CA ILE A 162 -0.39 -2.60 -1.18
C ILE A 162 1.11 -2.75 -0.87
N ARG A 163 1.68 -1.82 -0.10
CA ARG A 163 2.97 -2.00 0.57
C ARG A 163 2.71 -2.40 2.02
N PRO A 164 2.96 -3.67 2.41
CA PRO A 164 2.38 -4.27 3.60
C PRO A 164 3.10 -3.87 4.90
N CYS A 165 3.03 -2.59 5.29
CA CYS A 165 3.63 -2.09 6.54
C CYS A 165 3.06 -2.78 7.80
N HIS A 166 1.84 -3.34 7.73
CA HIS A 166 1.29 -4.17 8.80
C HIS A 166 2.04 -5.47 9.01
N ARG A 167 2.74 -6.03 8.01
CA ARG A 167 3.57 -7.24 8.14
C ARG A 167 4.92 -7.00 8.82
N VAL A 168 5.31 -5.73 9.04
CA VAL A 168 6.53 -5.40 9.80
C VAL A 168 6.17 -5.25 11.27
N VAL A 169 6.74 -6.09 12.15
CA VAL A 169 6.38 -6.22 13.56
C VAL A 169 7.56 -5.90 14.50
N ALA A 170 7.27 -5.65 15.77
CA ALA A 170 8.31 -5.59 16.80
C ALA A 170 8.73 -7.02 17.22
N SER A 171 9.88 -7.13 17.89
CA SER A 171 10.35 -8.43 18.42
C SER A 171 9.46 -8.96 19.57
N THR A 172 8.74 -8.08 20.23
CA THR A 172 7.90 -8.41 21.41
C THR A 172 6.40 -8.22 21.16
N GLY A 173 5.96 -8.10 19.89
CA GLY A 173 4.54 -7.93 19.59
C GLY A 173 4.30 -7.24 18.24
N PRO A 174 3.07 -6.83 17.95
CA PRO A 174 2.72 -6.28 16.62
C PRO A 174 3.47 -4.97 16.31
N GLY A 175 3.89 -4.19 17.29
CA GLY A 175 4.48 -2.88 17.08
C GLY A 175 3.47 -1.82 16.64
N GLY A 176 3.97 -0.62 16.27
CA GLY A 176 3.14 0.48 15.79
C GLY A 176 2.55 0.23 14.41
N TYR A 177 1.41 0.89 14.13
CA TYR A 177 0.75 0.89 12.83
C TYR A 177 -0.03 2.20 12.62
N ALA A 178 -0.12 2.66 11.40
CA ALA A 178 -0.82 3.90 11.06
C ALA A 178 -2.31 3.85 11.39
N GLY A 179 -2.96 2.70 11.18
CA GLY A 179 -4.36 2.45 11.54
C GLY A 179 -4.57 1.91 12.96
N GLY A 180 -3.54 1.95 13.83
CA GLY A 180 -3.63 1.45 15.21
C GLY A 180 -3.37 -0.05 15.37
N ALA A 181 -3.05 -0.45 16.61
CA ALA A 181 -2.63 -1.82 16.92
C ALA A 181 -3.74 -2.87 16.70
N THR A 182 -4.99 -2.51 16.94
CA THR A 182 -6.15 -3.40 16.76
C THR A 182 -6.32 -3.77 15.30
N LEU A 183 -6.30 -2.78 14.40
CA LEU A 183 -6.40 -3.02 12.97
C LEU A 183 -5.22 -3.86 12.46
N LYS A 184 -4.00 -3.55 12.90
CA LYS A 184 -2.83 -4.34 12.51
C LYS A 184 -2.98 -5.82 12.87
N ARG A 185 -3.42 -6.10 14.11
CA ARG A 185 -3.64 -7.47 14.57
C ARG A 185 -4.70 -8.16 13.73
N TRP A 186 -5.81 -7.51 13.47
CA TRP A 186 -6.88 -8.04 12.64
C TRP A 186 -6.39 -8.41 11.23
N LEU A 187 -5.62 -7.53 10.58
CA LEU A 187 -5.03 -7.79 9.26
C LEU A 187 -4.11 -9.02 9.30
N LEU A 188 -3.21 -9.08 10.28
CA LEU A 188 -2.25 -10.19 10.42
C LEU A 188 -2.96 -11.53 10.66
N GLU A 189 -3.95 -11.57 11.53
CA GLU A 189 -4.74 -12.78 11.83
C GLU A 189 -5.50 -13.26 10.59
N ARG A 190 -6.11 -12.35 9.86
CA ARG A 190 -6.85 -12.68 8.63
C ARG A 190 -5.94 -13.18 7.53
N GLU A 191 -4.82 -12.51 7.30
CA GLU A 191 -3.83 -12.97 6.31
C GLU A 191 -3.27 -14.35 6.65
N ALA A 192 -2.92 -14.59 7.91
CA ALA A 192 -2.42 -15.89 8.36
C ALA A 192 -3.44 -17.02 8.18
N ALA A 193 -4.71 -16.76 8.51
CA ALA A 193 -5.79 -17.72 8.34
C ALA A 193 -6.01 -18.08 6.86
N THR A 194 -6.01 -17.06 5.99
CA THR A 194 -6.16 -17.26 4.54
C THR A 194 -4.98 -18.03 3.95
N ALA A 195 -3.75 -17.66 4.29
CA ALA A 195 -2.55 -18.35 3.82
C ALA A 195 -2.55 -19.84 4.24
N SER A 196 -2.97 -20.14 5.48
CA SER A 196 -3.10 -21.50 5.98
C SER A 196 -4.17 -22.31 5.21
N SER A 197 -5.27 -21.68 4.86
CA SER A 197 -6.34 -22.31 4.07
C SER A 197 -5.87 -22.65 2.65
N LEU A 198 -5.18 -21.70 2.00
CA LEU A 198 -4.65 -21.89 0.65
C LEU A 198 -3.58 -22.99 0.59
N SER A 199 -2.76 -23.11 1.63
CA SER A 199 -1.73 -24.17 1.71
C SER A 199 -2.34 -25.58 1.83
N ARG A 200 -3.54 -25.71 2.40
CA ARG A 200 -4.25 -27.00 2.51
C ARG A 200 -4.93 -27.42 1.22
N VAL A 201 -5.26 -26.47 0.33
CA VAL A 201 -5.99 -26.73 -0.92
C VAL A 201 -5.05 -27.14 -2.06
N ARG A 202 -3.73 -26.88 -1.97
CA ARG A 202 -2.76 -27.38 -2.96
C ARG A 202 -2.39 -28.83 -2.61
N PRO A 203 -2.87 -29.86 -3.35
CA PRO A 203 -2.32 -31.19 -3.22
C PRO A 203 -0.83 -31.16 -3.56
N ALA A 204 -0.04 -31.98 -2.85
CA ALA A 204 1.33 -32.21 -3.22
C ALA A 204 1.37 -32.60 -4.72
N PRO A 205 2.32 -32.08 -5.53
CA PRO A 205 2.49 -32.63 -6.86
C PRO A 205 2.80 -34.13 -6.70
N ASP A 206 1.99 -34.96 -7.36
CA ASP A 206 2.31 -36.39 -7.51
C ASP A 206 3.68 -36.45 -8.20
N LEU A 207 4.69 -36.78 -7.43
CA LEU A 207 6.00 -37.12 -7.97
C LEU A 207 5.90 -38.54 -8.53
N PRO A 208 6.31 -38.77 -9.78
CA PRO A 208 6.36 -40.07 -10.39
C PRO A 208 7.36 -41.01 -9.71
#